data_7e408f5242ca06d7dc494c16b70e621b
#
_entry.id   7e408f5242ca06d7dc494c16b70e621b
#
_cell.length_a   1.000
_cell.length_b   1.000
_cell.length_c   1.000
_cell.angle_alpha   90.00
_cell.angle_beta   90.00
_cell.angle_gamma   90.00
#
_symmetry.space_group_name_H-M   'P 1'
#
loop_
_entity.id
_entity.type
_entity.pdbx_description
1 polymer ?
#
loop_
_entity_poly.entity_id
_entity_poly.type
_entity_poly.pdbx_seq_one_letter_code
_entity_poly.pdbx_strand_id
1 'polypeptide(L)'
;MTDSPLPSIQLAGAITAQLGQLRRHLALAQPREAAQILAHVLDYDTGLLGEVTELVATGSRFARVNSERGMLPPEVWLALGRAANELNSVGVDLTEHTGAIQKVAAPAVESSGPTAAPVASAMVVRRRR
;
A
#
# COMPACT_ATOMS: atom_id res chain seq x y z
N MET A 1 3.14 40.23 -6.97
CA MET A 1 3.16 38.94 -7.66
C MET A 1 3.45 37.83 -6.69
N THR A 2 2.58 36.92 -6.59
CA THR A 2 2.78 35.81 -5.69
C THR A 2 3.35 34.62 -6.43
N ASP A 3 4.26 33.95 -5.78
CA ASP A 3 4.86 32.76 -6.34
C ASP A 3 4.24 31.52 -5.74
N SER A 4 2.93 31.50 -5.75
CA SER A 4 2.22 30.34 -5.24
C SER A 4 2.56 29.11 -6.08
N PRO A 5 2.84 27.98 -5.44
CA PRO A 5 3.08 26.75 -6.21
C PRO A 5 1.84 26.35 -6.97
N LEU A 6 2.08 25.64 -8.07
CA LEU A 6 0.97 25.09 -8.84
C LEU A 6 0.17 24.12 -7.96
N PRO A 7 -1.15 24.00 -8.23
CA PRO A 7 -1.97 23.06 -7.45
C PRO A 7 -1.44 21.64 -7.45
N SER A 8 -0.86 21.18 -8.56
CA SER A 8 -0.29 19.84 -8.62
C SER A 8 0.93 19.71 -7.71
N ILE A 9 1.74 20.77 -7.60
CA ILE A 9 2.90 20.75 -6.72
C ILE A 9 2.44 20.78 -5.25
N GLN A 10 1.39 21.55 -4.97
CA GLN A 10 0.82 21.56 -3.63
C GLN A 10 0.26 20.18 -3.27
N LEU A 11 -0.36 19.52 -4.23
CA LEU A 11 -0.88 18.16 -4.01
C LEU A 11 0.25 17.19 -3.69
N ALA A 12 1.35 17.27 -4.45
CA ALA A 12 2.49 16.38 -4.19
C ALA A 12 3.02 16.60 -2.78
N GLY A 13 3.12 17.88 -2.37
CA GLY A 13 3.60 18.19 -1.02
C GLY A 13 2.65 17.68 0.06
N ALA A 14 1.34 17.80 -0.18
CA ALA A 14 0.35 17.29 0.77
C ALA A 14 0.44 15.78 0.91
N ILE A 15 0.62 15.09 -0.20
CA ILE A 15 0.77 13.62 -0.17
C ILE A 15 2.02 13.25 0.63
N THR A 16 3.13 13.94 0.38
CA THR A 16 4.36 13.67 1.11
C THR A 16 4.16 13.85 2.62
N ALA A 17 3.47 14.91 3.01
CA ALA A 17 3.21 15.17 4.43
C ALA A 17 2.33 14.08 5.02
N GLN A 18 1.30 13.66 4.29
CA GLN A 18 0.40 12.60 4.76
C GLN A 18 1.10 11.26 4.85
N LEU A 19 2.01 10.96 3.93
CA LEU A 19 2.80 9.75 4.04
C LEU A 19 3.67 9.77 5.28
N GLY A 20 4.22 10.93 5.63
CA GLY A 20 4.98 11.07 6.86
C GLY A 20 4.14 10.81 8.08
N GLN A 21 2.88 11.31 8.09
CA GLN A 21 1.96 11.04 9.17
C GLN A 21 1.64 9.55 9.28
N LEU A 22 1.37 8.92 8.14
CA LEU A 22 1.06 7.50 8.12
C LEU A 22 2.23 6.68 8.64
N ARG A 23 3.44 7.05 8.25
CA ARG A 23 4.63 6.35 8.73
C ARG A 23 4.75 6.45 10.25
N ARG A 24 4.46 7.62 10.81
CA ARG A 24 4.51 7.79 12.26
C ARG A 24 3.43 6.98 12.95
N HIS A 25 2.23 6.93 12.36
CA HIS A 25 1.16 6.10 12.92
C HIS A 25 1.55 4.63 12.91
N LEU A 26 2.15 4.18 11.80
CA LEU A 26 2.57 2.79 11.70
C LEU A 26 3.62 2.46 12.77
N ALA A 27 4.55 3.37 13.00
CA ALA A 27 5.63 3.12 13.95
C ALA A 27 5.12 2.94 15.38
N LEU A 28 3.98 3.53 15.70
CA LEU A 28 3.41 3.48 17.06
C LEU A 28 2.19 2.58 17.15
N ALA A 29 1.80 1.93 16.06
CA ALA A 29 0.54 1.18 16.01
C ALA A 29 0.66 -0.15 16.74
N GLN A 30 -0.47 -0.61 17.28
CA GLN A 30 -0.58 -1.98 17.78
C GLN A 30 -0.54 -2.93 16.59
N PRO A 31 -0.18 -4.20 16.81
CA PRO A 31 0.03 -5.13 15.69
C PRO A 31 -1.16 -5.22 14.73
N ARG A 32 -2.36 -5.22 15.25
CA ARG A 32 -3.53 -5.32 14.39
C ARG A 32 -3.72 -4.09 13.52
N GLU A 33 -3.55 -2.92 14.12
CA GLU A 33 -3.64 -1.69 13.37
C GLU A 33 -2.51 -1.58 12.36
N ALA A 34 -1.30 -1.97 12.76
CA ALA A 34 -0.15 -1.95 11.84
C ALA A 34 -0.41 -2.85 10.65
N ALA A 35 -0.99 -4.03 10.90
CA ALA A 35 -1.32 -4.94 9.80
C ALA A 35 -2.39 -4.35 8.88
N GLN A 36 -3.37 -3.66 9.45
CA GLN A 36 -4.40 -3.01 8.63
C GLN A 36 -3.80 -1.93 7.74
N ILE A 37 -2.88 -1.14 8.30
CA ILE A 37 -2.19 -0.13 7.52
C ILE A 37 -1.38 -0.79 6.40
N LEU A 38 -0.62 -1.82 6.73
CA LEU A 38 0.21 -2.50 5.74
C LEU A 38 -0.63 -3.16 4.66
N ALA A 39 -1.76 -3.77 5.04
CA ALA A 39 -2.61 -4.39 4.05
C ALA A 39 -3.09 -3.38 3.02
N HIS A 40 -3.43 -2.17 3.47
CA HIS A 40 -3.87 -1.14 2.56
C HIS A 40 -2.71 -0.57 1.74
N VAL A 41 -1.58 -0.30 2.40
CA VAL A 41 -0.42 0.29 1.73
C VAL A 41 0.12 -0.63 0.65
N LEU A 42 0.19 -1.93 0.94
CA LEU A 42 0.82 -2.89 0.04
C LEU A 42 -0.13 -3.47 -0.99
N ASP A 43 -1.41 -3.12 -0.93
CA ASP A 43 -2.36 -3.57 -1.93
C ASP A 43 -1.95 -2.99 -3.29
N TYR A 44 -1.58 -3.86 -4.20
CA TYR A 44 -1.06 -3.41 -5.48
C TYR A 44 -2.15 -2.89 -6.41
N ASP A 45 -3.36 -3.41 -6.26
CA ASP A 45 -4.45 -3.03 -7.16
C ASP A 45 -5.09 -1.71 -6.77
N THR A 46 -5.38 -1.52 -5.48
CA THR A 46 -6.16 -0.37 -5.03
C THR A 46 -5.47 0.43 -3.94
N GLY A 47 -4.29 0.02 -3.51
CA GLY A 47 -3.61 0.68 -2.41
C GLY A 47 -2.53 1.64 -2.85
N LEU A 48 -1.75 2.05 -1.86
CA LEU A 48 -0.74 3.07 -2.06
C LEU A 48 0.35 2.63 -3.02
N LEU A 49 0.80 1.38 -2.87
CA LEU A 49 1.89 0.89 -3.71
C LEU A 49 1.51 0.91 -5.18
N GLY A 50 0.29 0.52 -5.50
CA GLY A 50 -0.18 0.55 -6.87
C GLY A 50 -0.22 1.95 -7.43
N GLU A 51 -0.70 2.91 -6.63
CA GLU A 51 -0.77 4.29 -7.09
C GLU A 51 0.60 4.89 -7.31
N VAL A 52 1.56 4.59 -6.41
CA VAL A 52 2.92 5.08 -6.58
C VAL A 52 3.54 4.48 -7.84
N THR A 53 3.32 3.20 -8.08
CA THR A 53 3.82 2.54 -9.28
C THR A 53 3.28 3.21 -10.54
N GLU A 54 1.99 3.50 -10.56
CA GLU A 54 1.37 4.17 -11.71
C GLU A 54 1.89 5.59 -11.87
N LEU A 55 2.16 6.27 -10.77
CA LEU A 55 2.70 7.61 -10.84
C LEU A 55 4.09 7.60 -11.49
N VAL A 56 4.94 6.65 -11.09
CA VAL A 56 6.29 6.53 -11.66
C VAL A 56 6.20 6.14 -13.13
N ALA A 57 5.30 5.22 -13.48
CA ALA A 57 5.11 4.82 -14.88
C ALA A 57 4.65 6.01 -15.73
N THR A 58 3.76 6.81 -15.18
CA THR A 58 3.29 8.02 -15.87
C THR A 58 4.45 8.99 -16.07
N GLY A 59 5.29 9.14 -15.04
CA GLY A 59 6.49 9.98 -15.17
C GLY A 59 7.45 9.47 -16.24
N SER A 60 7.57 8.15 -16.36
CA SER A 60 8.42 7.58 -17.40
C SER A 60 7.92 7.94 -18.80
N ARG A 61 6.60 7.85 -19.01
CA ARG A 61 6.02 8.22 -20.30
C ARG A 61 6.22 9.70 -20.62
N PHE A 62 6.03 10.55 -19.62
CA PHE A 62 6.29 11.98 -19.78
C PHE A 62 7.77 12.22 -20.17
N ALA A 63 8.68 11.57 -19.45
CA ALA A 63 10.10 11.76 -19.66
C ALA A 63 10.51 11.27 -21.05
N ARG A 64 9.90 10.19 -21.52
CA ARG A 64 10.20 9.67 -22.85
C ARG A 64 9.80 10.68 -23.93
N VAL A 65 8.59 11.22 -23.85
CA VAL A 65 8.11 12.19 -24.82
C VAL A 65 9.03 13.40 -24.83
N ASN A 66 9.45 13.85 -23.66
CA ASN A 66 10.29 15.05 -23.58
C ASN A 66 11.75 14.77 -23.94
N SER A 67 12.18 13.52 -23.84
CA SER A 67 13.47 13.11 -24.36
C SER A 67 13.46 13.18 -25.88
N GLU A 68 12.38 12.72 -26.50
CA GLU A 68 12.26 12.77 -27.95
C GLU A 68 12.23 14.21 -28.47
N ARG A 69 11.81 15.13 -27.62
CA ARG A 69 11.81 16.56 -27.97
C ARG A 69 13.13 17.26 -27.61
N GLY A 70 14.06 16.51 -27.04
CA GLY A 70 15.35 17.07 -26.68
C GLY A 70 15.38 17.86 -25.39
N MET A 71 14.30 17.75 -24.57
CA MET A 71 14.21 18.51 -23.33
C MET A 71 14.81 17.77 -22.15
N LEU A 72 14.82 16.44 -22.20
CA LEU A 72 15.39 15.61 -21.15
C LEU A 72 16.33 14.59 -21.75
N PRO A 73 17.40 14.22 -21.03
CA PRO A 73 18.25 13.14 -21.52
C PRO A 73 17.49 11.80 -21.46
N PRO A 74 17.79 10.88 -22.40
CA PRO A 74 17.07 9.60 -22.42
C PRO A 74 17.28 8.77 -21.16
N GLU A 75 18.35 9.00 -20.44
CA GLU A 75 18.60 8.25 -19.20
C GLU A 75 17.48 8.44 -18.18
N VAL A 76 16.78 9.58 -18.21
CA VAL A 76 15.73 9.86 -17.25
C VAL A 76 14.56 8.92 -17.45
N TRP A 77 14.07 8.80 -18.70
CA TRP A 77 12.91 7.93 -18.90
C TRP A 77 13.27 6.46 -18.77
N LEU A 78 14.51 6.11 -19.11
CA LEU A 78 14.96 4.73 -18.91
C LEU A 78 15.03 4.37 -17.44
N ALA A 79 15.54 5.29 -16.62
CA ALA A 79 15.62 5.05 -15.17
C ALA A 79 14.23 4.95 -14.56
N LEU A 80 13.32 5.83 -14.97
CA LEU A 80 11.96 5.78 -14.46
C LEU A 80 11.23 4.52 -14.90
N GLY A 81 11.49 4.06 -16.11
CA GLY A 81 10.91 2.81 -16.59
C GLY A 81 11.40 1.62 -15.79
N ARG A 82 12.69 1.58 -15.49
CA ARG A 82 13.22 0.51 -14.63
C ARG A 82 12.61 0.57 -13.24
N ALA A 83 12.48 1.77 -12.69
CA ALA A 83 11.88 1.91 -11.36
C ALA A 83 10.45 1.40 -11.36
N ALA A 84 9.66 1.74 -12.38
CA ALA A 84 8.29 1.27 -12.45
C ALA A 84 8.23 -0.25 -12.55
N ASN A 85 9.12 -0.83 -13.34
CA ASN A 85 9.16 -2.28 -13.47
C ASN A 85 9.56 -2.96 -12.16
N GLU A 86 10.51 -2.39 -11.45
CA GLU A 86 10.92 -2.95 -10.16
C GLU A 86 9.83 -2.82 -9.13
N LEU A 87 9.12 -1.70 -9.12
CA LEU A 87 7.99 -1.54 -8.20
C LEU A 87 6.90 -2.55 -8.51
N ASN A 88 6.66 -2.80 -9.80
CA ASN A 88 5.69 -3.81 -10.19
C ASN A 88 6.11 -5.19 -9.68
N SER A 89 7.37 -5.54 -9.84
CA SER A 89 7.87 -6.82 -9.36
C SER A 89 7.74 -6.95 -7.85
N VAL A 90 8.08 -5.89 -7.13
CA VAL A 90 7.93 -5.88 -5.68
C VAL A 90 6.46 -6.07 -5.30
N GLY A 91 5.55 -5.37 -6.01
CA GLY A 91 4.14 -5.50 -5.74
C GLY A 91 3.63 -6.91 -5.94
N VAL A 92 4.06 -7.56 -7.01
CA VAL A 92 3.69 -8.95 -7.26
C VAL A 92 4.21 -9.87 -6.17
N ASP A 93 5.48 -9.68 -5.80
CA ASP A 93 6.07 -10.51 -4.72
C ASP A 93 5.31 -10.32 -3.41
N LEU A 94 4.97 -9.08 -3.07
CA LEU A 94 4.28 -8.81 -1.81
C LEU A 94 2.86 -9.38 -1.79
N THR A 95 2.27 -9.57 -2.96
CA THR A 95 0.93 -10.15 -3.04
C THR A 95 0.90 -11.55 -2.40
N GLU A 96 2.00 -12.28 -2.47
CA GLU A 96 2.06 -13.60 -1.88
C GLU A 96 1.96 -13.56 -0.36
N HIS A 97 2.24 -12.42 0.24
CA HIS A 97 2.23 -12.29 1.70
C HIS A 97 1.00 -11.56 2.21
N THR A 98 0.11 -11.15 1.33
CA THR A 98 -1.08 -10.39 1.70
C THR A 98 -1.95 -11.16 2.68
N GLY A 99 -2.11 -12.46 2.44
CA GLY A 99 -2.95 -13.28 3.31
C GLY A 99 -2.46 -13.32 4.74
N ALA A 100 -1.15 -13.41 4.93
CA ALA A 100 -0.59 -13.43 6.29
C ALA A 100 -0.82 -12.10 7.00
N ILE A 101 -0.67 -11.01 6.27
CA ILE A 101 -0.90 -9.68 6.85
C ILE A 101 -2.37 -9.52 7.21
N GLN A 102 -3.26 -9.95 6.32
CA GLN A 102 -4.69 -9.81 6.57
C GLN A 102 -5.17 -10.61 7.75
N LYS A 103 -4.53 -11.74 8.04
CA LYS A 103 -4.90 -12.51 9.22
C LYS A 103 -4.65 -11.72 10.49
N VAL A 104 -3.55 -10.99 10.56
CA VAL A 104 -3.27 -10.16 11.72
C VAL A 104 -4.20 -8.96 11.77
N ALA A 105 -4.58 -8.44 10.59
CA ALA A 105 -5.46 -7.28 10.50
C ALA A 105 -6.91 -7.61 10.85
N ALA A 106 -7.29 -8.88 10.77
CA ALA A 106 -8.67 -9.28 10.96
C ALA A 106 -9.14 -9.01 12.39
N PRO A 107 -10.43 -8.72 12.57
CA PRO A 107 -10.94 -8.50 13.91
C PRO A 107 -10.82 -9.75 14.77
N ALA A 108 -10.38 -9.56 16.01
CA ALA A 108 -10.18 -10.68 16.93
C ALA A 108 -11.50 -11.36 17.25
N VAL A 109 -12.59 -10.63 17.20
CA VAL A 109 -13.89 -11.17 17.59
C VAL A 109 -14.32 -12.31 16.69
N GLU A 110 -13.81 -12.34 15.49
CA GLU A 110 -14.18 -13.41 14.59
C GLU A 110 -13.59 -14.72 14.94
N SER A 111 -12.54 -14.65 15.69
CA SER A 111 -11.93 -15.88 16.11
C SER A 111 -12.77 -16.57 17.15
N SER A 112 -13.65 -15.88 17.61
CA SER A 112 -14.47 -16.50 18.60
C SER A 112 -15.62 -17.18 18.06
N GLY A 113 -15.20 -16.68 17.58
CA GLY A 113 -15.83 -17.01 17.56
C GLY A 113 -16.30 -17.72 17.85
N PRO A 114 -16.40 -17.60 18.00
CA PRO A 114 -16.86 -18.14 18.34
C PRO A 114 -17.18 -18.81 18.62
N THR A 115 -16.94 -18.56 18.40
CA THR A 115 -17.31 -18.88 18.72
C THR A 115 -17.54 -19.63 19.05
N ALA A 116 -17.50 -19.67 18.99
CA ALA A 116 -17.84 -20.12 19.33
C ALA A 116 -18.00 -20.88 19.73
N ALA A 117 -17.93 -21.00 19.64
CA ALA A 117 -18.24 -21.45 20.04
C ALA A 117 -18.41 -22.22 20.46
N PRO A 118 -18.44 -22.30 20.45
CA PRO A 118 -18.72 -22.91 20.90
C PRO A 118 -18.92 -23.76 21.26
N VAL A 119 -18.79 -23.69 21.10
CA VAL A 119 -19.15 -24.18 21.50
C VAL A 119 -19.25 -25.04 21.85
N ALA A 120 -19.19 -25.09 21.80
CA ALA A 120 -19.55 -25.63 22.14
C ALA A 120 -19.61 -26.42 22.49
N SER A 121 -19.50 -26.34 22.30
CA SER A 121 -19.80 -26.84 22.66
C SER A 121 -19.84 -27.64 23.02
N ALA A 122 -19.84 -27.59 22.89
CA ALA A 122 -20.13 -28.04 23.21
C ALA A 122 -20.07 -28.85 23.57
N MET A 123 -19.91 -28.73 23.42
CA MET A 123 -20.13 -29.16 23.72
C MET A 123 -20.21 -29.97 24.18
N VAL A 124 -20.22 -29.94 24.02
CA VAL A 124 -20.58 -30.45 24.44
C VAL A 124 -20.68 -31.35 24.87
N VAL A 125 -20.66 -31.27 24.67
CA VAL A 125 -21.03 -31.86 25.08
C VAL A 125 -21.15 -32.80 25.55
N ARG A 126 -21.18 -32.59 25.44
CA ARG A 126 -21.51 -33.20 25.79
C ARG A 126 -21.74 -34.21 26.33
N ARG A 127 -21.77 -34.20 26.29
CA ARG A 127 -22.13 -34.95 26.65
C ARG A 127 -22.30 -36.05 27.16
N ARG A 128 -22.30 -36.17 27.20
CA ARG A 128 -22.63 -37.03 27.54
C ARG A 128 -22.91 -37.99 28.10
N ARG A 129 -23.28 -38.45 28.09
CA ARG A 129 -23.73 -39.21 28.49
C ARG A 129 -23.92 -39.78 28.64
#